data_a415fd03ce8df2d673d9da65cbe4dd93
#
_entry.id   a415fd03ce8df2d673d9da65cbe4dd93
#
_cell.length_a   1.000
_cell.length_b   1.000
_cell.length_c   1.000
_cell.angle_alpha   90.00
_cell.angle_beta   90.00
_cell.angle_gamma   90.00
#
_symmetry.space_group_name_H-M   'P 1'
#
loop_
_entity.id
_entity.type
_entity.pdbx_description
1 polymer ?
#
loop_
_entity_poly.entity_id
_entity_poly.type
_entity_poly.pdbx_seq_one_letter_code
_entity_poly.pdbx_strand_id
1 'polypeptide(L)'
;MKVDQLFEEITGLPFYVSNDADLAGVAEMNLGAGKKEKGVVLLVTIGTGIGSGLFYKGKLIPNLEVGKMLHSNGEIIELFTADSVRKKEGLSLKEWATRFDSLLQYIQLVFSPSLVILGGGISKKYDHFKAYLTTDIPVKVARFRNNAGIIGAAMCARKK
;
A
#
# COMPACT_ATOMS: atom_id res chain seq x y z
N MET A 1 -1.23 11.40 26.19
CA MET A 1 -2.65 11.44 25.78
C MET A 1 -2.77 10.80 24.41
N LYS A 2 -3.74 9.96 24.19
CA LYS A 2 -3.98 9.33 22.87
C LYS A 2 -4.69 10.33 21.96
N VAL A 3 -4.35 10.33 20.66
CA VAL A 3 -4.89 11.30 19.68
C VAL A 3 -6.41 11.17 19.54
N ASP A 4 -6.93 9.93 19.53
CA ASP A 4 -8.36 9.63 19.48
C ASP A 4 -9.11 10.28 20.66
N GLN A 5 -8.61 10.09 21.90
CA GLN A 5 -9.19 10.67 23.10
C GLN A 5 -9.20 12.22 23.07
N LEU A 6 -8.11 12.84 22.61
CA LEU A 6 -8.03 14.30 22.47
C LEU A 6 -9.11 14.86 21.55
N PHE A 7 -9.29 14.22 20.38
CA PHE A 7 -10.31 14.68 19.42
C PHE A 7 -11.73 14.39 19.90
N GLU A 8 -11.96 13.28 20.62
CA GLU A 8 -13.26 13.00 21.26
C GLU A 8 -13.61 14.05 22.31
N GLU A 9 -12.67 14.43 23.17
CA GLU A 9 -12.86 15.50 24.17
C GLU A 9 -13.19 16.84 23.53
N ILE A 10 -12.51 17.22 22.43
CA ILE A 10 -12.70 18.52 21.76
C ILE A 10 -14.02 18.55 20.98
N THR A 11 -14.39 17.46 20.32
CA THR A 11 -15.53 17.45 19.38
C THR A 11 -16.81 16.89 19.95
N GLY A 12 -16.75 16.12 21.03
CA GLY A 12 -17.88 15.37 21.58
C GLY A 12 -18.34 14.22 20.69
N LEU A 13 -17.57 13.85 19.66
CA LEU A 13 -17.90 12.80 18.71
C LEU A 13 -16.90 11.63 18.82
N PRO A 14 -17.35 10.37 18.58
CA PRO A 14 -16.44 9.24 18.52
C PRO A 14 -15.34 9.47 17.46
N PHE A 15 -14.09 9.23 17.82
CA PHE A 15 -12.94 9.45 16.95
C PHE A 15 -12.07 8.19 16.84
N TYR A 16 -11.67 7.82 15.63
CA TYR A 16 -10.89 6.62 15.38
C TYR A 16 -9.66 6.98 14.55
N VAL A 17 -8.50 6.56 15.03
CA VAL A 17 -7.22 6.70 14.32
C VAL A 17 -6.87 5.39 13.64
N SER A 18 -6.44 5.45 12.39
CA SER A 18 -5.99 4.30 11.62
C SER A 18 -4.88 4.70 10.66
N ASN A 19 -4.08 3.74 10.22
CA ASN A 19 -3.06 3.94 9.20
C ASN A 19 -3.73 4.28 7.84
N ASP A 20 -3.17 5.22 7.08
CA ASP A 20 -3.72 5.71 5.82
C ASP A 20 -3.70 4.64 4.71
N ALA A 21 -2.65 3.82 4.65
CA ALA A 21 -2.56 2.70 3.70
C ALA A 21 -3.57 1.59 4.04
N ASP A 22 -3.79 1.30 5.33
CA ASP A 22 -4.83 0.38 5.78
C ASP A 22 -6.22 0.85 5.31
N LEU A 23 -6.52 2.14 5.52
CA LEU A 23 -7.78 2.73 5.07
C LEU A 23 -7.93 2.71 3.55
N ALA A 24 -6.87 3.05 2.81
CA ALA A 24 -6.87 2.95 1.36
C ALA A 24 -7.14 1.50 0.90
N GLY A 25 -6.55 0.52 1.57
CA GLY A 25 -6.80 -0.89 1.31
C GLY A 25 -8.23 -1.30 1.61
N VAL A 26 -8.84 -0.80 2.68
CA VAL A 26 -10.27 -1.06 2.99
C VAL A 26 -11.17 -0.60 1.85
N ALA A 27 -10.92 0.58 1.27
CA ALA A 27 -11.67 1.07 0.10
C ALA A 27 -11.49 0.15 -1.11
N GLU A 28 -10.24 -0.22 -1.43
CA GLU A 28 -9.92 -1.07 -2.58
C GLU A 28 -10.48 -2.49 -2.44
N MET A 29 -10.46 -3.07 -1.26
CA MET A 29 -11.00 -4.40 -0.99
C MET A 29 -12.53 -4.45 -1.06
N ASN A 30 -13.22 -3.39 -0.66
CA ASN A 30 -14.69 -3.39 -0.66
C ASN A 30 -15.28 -2.91 -1.99
N LEU A 31 -14.67 -1.90 -2.64
CA LEU A 31 -15.27 -1.20 -3.79
C LEU A 31 -14.35 -1.12 -5.01
N GLY A 32 -13.05 -1.43 -4.85
CA GLY A 32 -12.02 -1.22 -5.85
C GLY A 32 -11.42 -2.49 -6.44
N ALA A 33 -10.10 -2.46 -6.64
CA ALA A 33 -9.34 -3.48 -7.36
C ALA A 33 -9.34 -4.87 -6.68
N GLY A 34 -9.55 -4.93 -5.36
CA GLY A 34 -9.58 -6.15 -4.56
C GLY A 34 -10.96 -6.71 -4.25
N LYS A 35 -12.05 -6.09 -4.73
CA LYS A 35 -13.44 -6.37 -4.31
C LYS A 35 -13.88 -7.85 -4.33
N LYS A 36 -13.29 -8.69 -5.17
CA LYS A 36 -13.66 -10.11 -5.32
C LYS A 36 -12.61 -11.06 -4.79
N GLU A 37 -11.50 -10.53 -4.30
CA GLU A 37 -10.37 -11.35 -3.89
C GLU A 37 -10.62 -11.95 -2.50
N LYS A 38 -10.32 -13.25 -2.37
CA LYS A 38 -10.53 -14.01 -1.12
C LYS A 38 -9.24 -14.53 -0.52
N GLY A 39 -8.13 -14.46 -1.24
CA GLY A 39 -6.82 -14.87 -0.79
C GLY A 39 -6.14 -13.82 0.09
N VAL A 40 -4.83 -13.90 0.19
CA VAL A 40 -3.99 -12.85 0.75
C VAL A 40 -3.86 -11.74 -0.28
N VAL A 41 -4.22 -10.52 0.08
CA VAL A 41 -4.07 -9.33 -0.77
C VAL A 41 -3.21 -8.31 -0.06
N LEU A 42 -2.23 -7.77 -0.77
CA LEU A 42 -1.39 -6.71 -0.26
C LEU A 42 -1.63 -5.43 -1.06
N LEU A 43 -2.06 -4.36 -0.39
CA LEU A 43 -1.97 -3.02 -0.95
C LEU A 43 -0.55 -2.48 -0.69
N VAL A 44 0.08 -1.92 -1.71
CA VAL A 44 1.36 -1.21 -1.60
C VAL A 44 1.20 0.16 -2.22
N THR A 45 1.34 1.21 -1.42
CA THR A 45 1.31 2.59 -1.90
C THR A 45 2.73 3.13 -2.00
N ILE A 46 3.12 3.62 -3.18
CA ILE A 46 4.48 4.13 -3.43
C ILE A 46 4.41 5.60 -3.84
N GLY A 47 5.04 6.43 -3.03
CA GLY A 47 5.10 7.88 -3.21
C GLY A 47 6.37 8.44 -2.57
N THR A 48 6.23 9.32 -1.56
CA THR A 48 7.34 9.82 -0.74
C THR A 48 8.01 8.69 0.02
N GLY A 49 7.20 7.74 0.52
CA GLY A 49 7.61 6.49 1.15
C GLY A 49 6.83 5.32 0.57
N ILE A 50 6.82 4.22 1.30
CA ILE A 50 6.08 3.00 0.98
C ILE A 50 5.13 2.66 2.13
N GLY A 51 3.84 2.86 1.91
CA GLY A 51 2.80 2.37 2.82
C GLY A 51 2.26 1.01 2.37
N SER A 52 1.68 0.26 3.31
CA SER A 52 1.12 -1.05 3.01
C SER A 52 -0.11 -1.39 3.84
N GLY A 53 -1.00 -2.21 3.29
CA GLY A 53 -2.14 -2.79 3.99
C GLY A 53 -2.30 -4.27 3.61
N LEU A 54 -2.42 -5.14 4.59
CA LEU A 54 -2.55 -6.60 4.40
C LEU A 54 -3.99 -7.03 4.64
N PHE A 55 -4.49 -7.88 3.75
CA PHE A 55 -5.86 -8.41 3.81
C PHE A 55 -5.87 -9.92 3.62
N TYR A 56 -6.69 -10.58 4.41
CA TYR A 56 -7.01 -11.99 4.24
C TYR A 56 -8.52 -12.19 4.23
N LYS A 57 -9.04 -12.82 3.16
CA LYS A 57 -10.50 -12.99 2.96
C LYS A 57 -11.28 -11.68 3.09
N GLY A 58 -10.72 -10.58 2.57
CA GLY A 58 -11.31 -9.25 2.62
C GLY A 58 -11.24 -8.53 3.97
N LYS A 59 -10.65 -9.16 5.02
CA LYS A 59 -10.47 -8.56 6.35
C LYS A 59 -9.07 -7.98 6.48
N LEU A 60 -8.98 -6.77 7.00
CA LEU A 60 -7.73 -6.10 7.29
C LEU A 60 -6.96 -6.81 8.41
N ILE A 61 -5.66 -7.02 8.19
CA ILE A 61 -4.65 -7.31 9.20
C ILE A 61 -3.87 -6.01 9.37
N PRO A 62 -4.10 -5.27 10.47
CA PRO A 62 -3.65 -3.87 10.57
C PRO A 62 -2.15 -3.74 10.82
N ASN A 63 -1.62 -2.54 10.48
CA ASN A 63 -0.28 -2.09 10.84
C ASN A 63 0.86 -2.90 10.21
N LEU A 64 0.68 -3.43 9.00
CA LEU A 64 1.79 -4.01 8.26
C LEU A 64 2.60 -2.92 7.56
N GLU A 65 3.92 -2.95 7.70
CA GLU A 65 4.86 -1.97 7.17
C GLU A 65 5.93 -2.64 6.29
N VAL A 66 5.56 -3.09 5.07
CA VAL A 66 6.54 -3.72 4.15
C VAL A 66 7.66 -2.77 3.73
N GLY A 67 7.41 -1.46 3.75
CA GLY A 67 8.44 -0.45 3.48
C GLY A 67 9.58 -0.47 4.50
N LYS A 68 9.38 -1.04 5.69
CA LYS A 68 10.39 -1.18 6.75
C LYS A 68 11.15 -2.50 6.70
N MET A 69 10.86 -3.37 5.74
CA MET A 69 11.66 -4.59 5.52
C MET A 69 13.10 -4.21 5.13
N LEU A 70 14.03 -5.09 5.45
CA LEU A 70 15.43 -4.88 5.07
C LEU A 70 15.68 -5.39 3.65
N HIS A 71 16.35 -4.59 2.84
CA HIS A 71 16.93 -5.00 1.59
C HIS A 71 18.20 -5.87 1.84
N SER A 72 18.68 -6.59 0.85
CA SER A 72 19.87 -7.47 0.96
C SER A 72 21.15 -6.77 1.40
N ASN A 73 21.24 -5.45 1.24
CA ASN A 73 22.36 -4.63 1.73
C ASN A 73 22.21 -4.19 3.21
N GLY A 74 21.13 -4.62 3.90
CA GLY A 74 20.84 -4.26 5.30
C GLY A 74 20.14 -2.92 5.49
N GLU A 75 19.85 -2.16 4.43
CA GLU A 75 19.09 -0.92 4.49
C GLU A 75 17.57 -1.15 4.43
N ILE A 76 16.79 -0.20 4.94
CA ILE A 76 15.32 -0.21 4.83
C ILE A 76 14.93 -0.11 3.36
N ILE A 77 14.09 -1.02 2.88
CA ILE A 77 13.72 -1.15 1.45
C ILE A 77 13.02 0.10 0.89
N GLU A 78 12.33 0.87 1.73
CA GLU A 78 11.74 2.15 1.37
C GLU A 78 12.80 3.14 0.87
N LEU A 79 13.98 3.18 1.51
CA LEU A 79 15.10 4.05 1.14
C LEU A 79 15.76 3.65 -0.19
N PHE A 80 15.39 2.51 -0.73
CA PHE A 80 15.89 2.00 -2.01
C PHE A 80 14.81 2.07 -3.12
N THR A 81 13.51 1.92 -2.77
CA THR A 81 12.43 1.66 -3.73
C THR A 81 11.37 2.76 -3.81
N ALA A 82 11.30 3.72 -2.88
CA ALA A 82 10.29 4.79 -2.95
C ALA A 82 10.43 5.66 -4.23
N ASP A 83 9.32 6.24 -4.73
CA ASP A 83 9.36 7.14 -5.91
C ASP A 83 10.12 8.44 -5.61
N SER A 84 10.16 8.88 -4.35
CA SER A 84 11.01 9.99 -3.92
C SER A 84 12.50 9.70 -4.16
N VAL A 85 12.95 8.47 -3.87
CA VAL A 85 14.33 8.01 -4.13
C VAL A 85 14.60 7.96 -5.62
N ARG A 86 13.68 7.39 -6.42
CA ARG A 86 13.76 7.41 -7.88
C ARG A 86 14.03 8.81 -8.42
N LYS A 87 13.26 9.80 -7.96
CA LYS A 87 13.38 11.19 -8.38
C LYS A 87 14.71 11.81 -7.93
N LYS A 88 15.09 11.58 -6.67
CA LYS A 88 16.34 12.10 -6.09
C LYS A 88 17.59 11.58 -6.82
N GLU A 89 17.56 10.30 -7.20
CA GLU A 89 18.68 9.65 -7.88
C GLU A 89 18.61 9.76 -9.41
N GLY A 90 17.54 10.38 -9.97
CA GLY A 90 17.36 10.55 -11.42
C GLY A 90 17.12 9.24 -12.17
N LEU A 91 16.62 8.19 -11.49
CA LEU A 91 16.42 6.88 -12.10
C LEU A 91 15.33 6.92 -13.16
N SER A 92 15.59 6.27 -14.29
CA SER A 92 14.54 5.93 -15.26
C SER A 92 13.48 5.01 -14.66
N LEU A 93 12.31 4.92 -15.28
CA LEU A 93 11.28 3.96 -14.84
C LEU A 93 11.75 2.51 -14.93
N LYS A 94 12.61 2.18 -15.89
CA LYS A 94 13.19 0.84 -16.04
C LYS A 94 14.08 0.48 -14.86
N GLU A 95 15.04 1.33 -14.52
CA GLU A 95 15.96 1.12 -13.40
C GLU A 95 15.20 1.04 -12.07
N TRP A 96 14.23 1.95 -11.88
CA TRP A 96 13.38 1.92 -10.69
C TRP A 96 12.52 0.64 -10.63
N ALA A 97 11.95 0.20 -11.77
CA ALA A 97 11.15 -1.01 -11.80
C ALA A 97 11.93 -2.26 -11.36
N THR A 98 13.22 -2.34 -11.67
CA THR A 98 14.09 -3.42 -11.17
C THR A 98 14.18 -3.40 -9.64
N ARG A 99 14.25 -2.21 -9.02
CA ARG A 99 14.24 -2.08 -7.57
C ARG A 99 12.87 -2.45 -6.98
N PHE A 100 11.79 -2.03 -7.63
CA PHE A 100 10.43 -2.39 -7.22
C PHE A 100 10.18 -3.88 -7.38
N ASP A 101 10.68 -4.50 -8.42
CA ASP A 101 10.58 -5.94 -8.64
C ASP A 101 11.24 -6.72 -7.50
N SER A 102 12.39 -6.29 -6.99
CA SER A 102 13.01 -6.92 -5.82
C SER A 102 12.11 -6.87 -4.58
N LEU A 103 11.40 -5.77 -4.34
CA LEU A 103 10.38 -5.69 -3.28
C LEU A 103 9.25 -6.69 -3.53
N LEU A 104 8.75 -6.81 -4.77
CA LEU A 104 7.70 -7.78 -5.10
C LEU A 104 8.17 -9.23 -4.91
N GLN A 105 9.42 -9.56 -5.20
CA GLN A 105 10.01 -10.88 -4.94
C GLN A 105 10.03 -11.20 -3.44
N TYR A 106 10.41 -10.21 -2.58
CA TYR A 106 10.31 -10.40 -1.12
C TYR A 106 8.87 -10.57 -0.65
N ILE A 107 7.95 -9.79 -1.19
CA ILE A 107 6.51 -9.91 -0.90
C ILE A 107 6.01 -11.31 -1.30
N GLN A 108 6.42 -11.81 -2.47
CA GLN A 108 6.07 -13.16 -2.94
C GLN A 108 6.60 -14.23 -2.00
N LEU A 109 7.87 -14.12 -1.61
CA LEU A 109 8.52 -15.11 -0.74
C LEU A 109 7.89 -15.18 0.66
N VAL A 110 7.55 -14.02 1.24
CA VAL A 110 7.13 -13.94 2.65
C VAL A 110 5.62 -14.11 2.80
N PHE A 111 4.81 -13.53 1.91
CA PHE A 111 3.36 -13.46 2.06
C PHE A 111 2.60 -14.32 1.06
N SER A 112 3.21 -14.71 -0.05
CA SER A 112 2.58 -15.47 -1.15
C SER A 112 1.19 -14.91 -1.51
N PRO A 113 1.04 -13.61 -1.79
CA PRO A 113 -0.26 -13.00 -2.00
C PRO A 113 -0.88 -13.44 -3.33
N SER A 114 -2.20 -13.56 -3.35
CA SER A 114 -2.96 -13.80 -4.59
C SER A 114 -3.08 -12.55 -5.46
N LEU A 115 -2.85 -11.36 -4.88
CA LEU A 115 -2.91 -10.07 -5.56
C LEU A 115 -2.09 -9.03 -4.81
N VAL A 116 -1.34 -8.21 -5.55
CA VAL A 116 -0.82 -6.92 -5.09
C VAL A 116 -1.61 -5.80 -5.74
N ILE A 117 -2.11 -4.85 -4.92
CA ILE A 117 -2.75 -3.62 -5.38
C ILE A 117 -1.75 -2.49 -5.28
N LEU A 118 -1.34 -1.93 -6.42
CA LEU A 118 -0.38 -0.83 -6.48
C LEU A 118 -1.09 0.52 -6.41
N GLY A 119 -0.85 1.26 -5.33
CA GLY A 119 -1.32 2.62 -5.10
C GLY A 119 -0.19 3.67 -5.13
N GLY A 120 -0.53 4.88 -4.68
CA GLY A 120 0.40 6.00 -4.65
C GLY A 120 0.66 6.64 -6.01
N GLY A 121 1.50 7.68 -6.03
CA GLY A 121 1.73 8.51 -7.22
C GLY A 121 2.31 7.76 -8.41
N ILE A 122 3.20 6.80 -8.16
CA ILE A 122 3.86 6.01 -9.21
C ILE A 122 2.91 5.07 -9.96
N SER A 123 1.80 4.66 -9.33
CA SER A 123 0.82 3.74 -9.93
C SER A 123 0.24 4.28 -11.25
N LYS A 124 0.20 5.61 -11.42
CA LYS A 124 -0.21 6.27 -12.67
C LYS A 124 0.68 5.94 -13.87
N LYS A 125 1.90 5.48 -13.59
CA LYS A 125 2.90 5.12 -14.62
C LYS A 125 3.03 3.61 -14.82
N TYR A 126 2.13 2.80 -14.23
CA TYR A 126 2.22 1.35 -14.22
C TYR A 126 2.42 0.75 -15.61
N ASP A 127 1.67 1.22 -16.62
CA ASP A 127 1.79 0.73 -18.00
C ASP A 127 3.16 0.97 -18.64
N HIS A 128 3.92 1.96 -18.15
CA HIS A 128 5.26 2.28 -18.66
C HIS A 128 6.36 1.42 -18.04
N PHE A 129 6.09 0.72 -16.94
CA PHE A 129 7.11 -0.08 -16.27
C PHE A 129 6.72 -1.54 -15.98
N LYS A 130 5.45 -1.91 -16.12
CA LYS A 130 4.98 -3.28 -15.85
C LYS A 130 5.74 -4.38 -16.62
N ALA A 131 6.23 -4.07 -17.81
CA ALA A 131 6.98 -5.02 -18.65
C ALA A 131 8.37 -5.37 -18.08
N TYR A 132 8.85 -4.63 -17.08
CA TYR A 132 10.13 -4.87 -16.39
C TYR A 132 9.98 -5.64 -15.08
N LEU A 133 8.75 -5.97 -14.68
CA LEU A 133 8.48 -6.78 -13.50
C LEU A 133 8.55 -8.26 -13.88
N THR A 134 9.23 -9.05 -13.07
CA THR A 134 9.42 -10.49 -13.28
C THR A 134 8.62 -11.34 -12.30
N THR A 135 7.92 -10.71 -11.35
CA THR A 135 7.07 -11.40 -10.39
C THR A 135 5.89 -12.10 -11.05
N ASP A 136 5.54 -13.29 -10.58
CA ASP A 136 4.33 -14.02 -10.99
C ASP A 136 3.07 -13.53 -10.27
N ILE A 137 3.20 -12.65 -9.27
CA ILE A 137 2.06 -12.11 -8.54
C ILE A 137 1.23 -11.20 -9.46
N PRO A 138 -0.08 -11.41 -9.58
CA PRO A 138 -0.95 -10.44 -10.24
C PRO A 138 -0.85 -9.07 -9.58
N VAL A 139 -0.53 -8.02 -10.36
CA VAL A 139 -0.49 -6.63 -9.90
C VAL A 139 -1.62 -5.85 -10.55
N LYS A 140 -2.50 -5.23 -9.75
CA LYS A 140 -3.56 -4.34 -10.23
C LYS A 140 -3.33 -2.93 -9.70
N VAL A 141 -3.63 -1.91 -10.51
CA VAL A 141 -3.58 -0.51 -10.06
C VAL A 141 -4.79 -0.19 -9.20
N ALA A 142 -4.57 0.52 -8.09
CA ALA A 142 -5.62 1.01 -7.20
C ALA A 142 -6.62 1.89 -7.96
N ARG A 143 -7.91 1.64 -7.75
CA ARG A 143 -9.00 2.33 -8.45
C ARG A 143 -9.22 3.75 -7.96
N PHE A 144 -9.16 3.96 -6.64
CA PHE A 144 -9.55 5.22 -6.01
C PHE A 144 -8.40 6.21 -5.88
N ARG A 145 -7.16 5.82 -6.19
CA ARG A 145 -5.99 6.70 -6.18
C ARG A 145 -5.87 7.46 -4.84
N ASN A 146 -5.73 8.78 -4.89
CA ASN A 146 -5.59 9.63 -3.69
C ASN A 146 -6.86 9.71 -2.82
N ASN A 147 -8.01 9.30 -3.33
CA ASN A 147 -9.28 9.30 -2.57
C ASN A 147 -9.47 8.01 -1.76
N ALA A 148 -8.62 6.99 -1.96
CA ALA A 148 -8.78 5.69 -1.31
C ALA A 148 -8.82 5.79 0.23
N GLY A 149 -7.92 6.58 0.83
CA GLY A 149 -7.87 6.77 2.28
C GLY A 149 -9.15 7.39 2.84
N ILE A 150 -9.67 8.45 2.20
CA ILE A 150 -10.92 9.11 2.63
C ILE A 150 -12.11 8.16 2.52
N ILE A 151 -12.23 7.42 1.42
CA ILE A 151 -13.31 6.44 1.21
C ILE A 151 -13.22 5.34 2.27
N GLY A 152 -12.03 4.83 2.54
CA GLY A 152 -11.80 3.80 3.56
C GLY A 152 -12.12 4.29 4.96
N ALA A 153 -11.74 5.52 5.32
CA ALA A 153 -12.07 6.14 6.59
C ALA A 153 -13.59 6.24 6.79
N ALA A 154 -14.33 6.75 5.79
CA ALA A 154 -15.77 6.82 5.81
C ALA A 154 -16.43 5.44 5.99
N MET A 155 -15.89 4.40 5.34
CA MET A 155 -16.37 3.03 5.47
C MET A 155 -16.14 2.45 6.86
N CYS A 156 -14.98 2.73 7.49
CA CYS A 156 -14.67 2.27 8.83
C CYS A 156 -15.54 2.96 9.88
N ALA A 157 -15.78 4.27 9.76
CA ALA A 157 -16.64 5.03 10.65
C ALA A 157 -18.10 4.52 10.64
N ARG A 158 -18.59 4.02 9.50
CA ARG A 158 -19.97 3.50 9.35
C ARG A 158 -20.18 2.12 10.00
N LYS A 159 -19.12 1.34 10.19
CA LYS A 159 -19.21 -0.05 10.70
C LYS A 159 -19.23 -0.13 12.22
N LYS A 160 -19.09 0.97 12.90
CA LYS A 160 -19.12 1.09 14.35
C LYS A 160 -20.32 1.94 14.79
#